data_8cc45acbe07fb70a562d437f6da99348
#
_entry.id   8cc45acbe07fb70a562d437f6da99348
#
_cell.length_a   1.000
_cell.length_b   1.000
_cell.length_c   1.000
_cell.angle_alpha   90.00
_cell.angle_beta   90.00
_cell.angle_gamma   90.00
#
_symmetry.space_group_name_H-M   'P 1'
#
loop_
_entity.id
_entity.type
_entity.pdbx_description
1 polymer ?
#
loop_
_entity_poly.entity_id
_entity_poly.type
_entity_poly.pdbx_seq_one_letter_code
_entity_poly.pdbx_strand_id
1 'polypeptide(L)'
;IPQDGMVMVTSGEDVTEDHTVRKETVPHGESIDIAGGSIQILKQAGKDGVHEYWVGKRSGKHVDKGVTVEPQDTIVVPLNPRPEGKKVIALTFDDGPSKYSGPILDILKEKGVKATFFDVGEECLSFPDAEKRMLEEGHQVASHSNTHPDMPTLSRDALRAEIIAGLSNMKKASGHVTKVLRAPYGAFGKKQWQETSDLIDMNVLWDIDTLDWKRPGAKAIHDAVMTGAHNGAIVLMHDGGGDRSQDVEALPGIIDDLKKQGYEFVTIEQLIKMAGDAGDT
;
A
#
# COMPACT_ATOMS: atom_id res chain seq x y z
N ILE A 1 24.47 -32.73 -32.72
CA ILE A 1 23.28 -31.90 -33.03
C ILE A 1 22.66 -31.60 -31.67
N PRO A 2 22.55 -30.32 -31.27
CA PRO A 2 21.77 -29.99 -30.08
C PRO A 2 20.37 -30.58 -30.26
N GLN A 3 19.81 -31.19 -29.23
CA GLN A 3 18.55 -31.91 -29.29
C GLN A 3 17.37 -31.01 -29.76
N ASP A 4 17.55 -29.74 -29.89
CA ASP A 4 16.51 -28.76 -30.24
C ASP A 4 16.68 -28.17 -31.64
N GLY A 5 17.63 -28.66 -32.44
CA GLY A 5 17.85 -28.20 -33.82
C GLY A 5 18.14 -26.70 -33.98
N MET A 6 18.59 -26.04 -32.91
CA MET A 6 18.94 -24.62 -32.94
C MET A 6 20.35 -24.43 -33.50
N VAL A 7 20.47 -23.75 -34.61
CA VAL A 7 21.72 -23.18 -35.07
C VAL A 7 21.70 -21.70 -34.81
N MET A 8 22.55 -21.26 -33.91
CA MET A 8 22.74 -19.82 -33.72
C MET A 8 23.44 -19.21 -34.94
N VAL A 9 22.86 -18.19 -35.48
CA VAL A 9 23.47 -17.39 -36.53
C VAL A 9 24.03 -16.11 -35.93
N THR A 10 25.21 -15.70 -36.40
CA THR A 10 25.93 -14.49 -35.96
C THR A 10 25.01 -13.27 -35.98
N SER A 11 25.14 -12.46 -34.95
CA SER A 11 24.45 -11.19 -34.80
C SER A 11 24.64 -10.28 -36.03
N GLY A 12 23.56 -9.73 -36.54
CA GLY A 12 23.58 -8.69 -37.58
C GLY A 12 22.97 -9.06 -38.94
N GLU A 13 22.60 -10.32 -39.16
CA GLU A 13 21.92 -10.71 -40.42
C GLU A 13 20.41 -10.87 -40.18
N ASP A 14 19.62 -10.05 -40.84
CA ASP A 14 18.17 -10.18 -40.83
C ASP A 14 17.71 -11.43 -41.58
N VAL A 15 16.57 -11.99 -41.15
CA VAL A 15 15.87 -13.00 -41.90
C VAL A 15 15.07 -12.32 -43.00
N THR A 16 15.48 -12.52 -44.23
CA THR A 16 14.85 -11.90 -45.44
C THR A 16 13.61 -12.66 -45.91
N GLU A 17 13.37 -13.85 -45.38
CA GLU A 17 12.20 -14.69 -45.67
C GLU A 17 11.10 -14.49 -44.62
N ASP A 18 9.92 -15.02 -44.87
CA ASP A 18 8.87 -15.08 -43.88
C ASP A 18 9.36 -15.86 -42.65
N HIS A 19 9.10 -15.27 -41.44
CA HIS A 19 9.64 -15.74 -40.19
C HIS A 19 8.59 -15.73 -39.07
N THR A 20 8.86 -16.50 -38.03
CA THR A 20 8.16 -16.44 -36.76
C THR A 20 9.01 -15.68 -35.75
N VAL A 21 8.35 -15.01 -34.81
CA VAL A 21 9.00 -14.30 -33.70
C VAL A 21 8.87 -15.16 -32.44
N ARG A 22 10.01 -15.53 -31.86
CA ARG A 22 10.08 -16.18 -30.54
C ARG A 22 10.49 -15.15 -29.52
N LYS A 23 9.76 -15.10 -28.42
CA LYS A 23 10.05 -14.19 -27.29
C LYS A 23 10.38 -14.99 -26.05
N GLU A 24 11.42 -14.54 -25.36
CA GLU A 24 11.81 -15.06 -24.05
C GLU A 24 11.73 -13.94 -23.04
N THR A 25 11.22 -14.26 -21.84
CA THR A 25 11.15 -13.31 -20.74
C THR A 25 12.54 -13.07 -20.16
N VAL A 26 12.92 -11.82 -20.02
CA VAL A 26 14.08 -11.39 -19.26
C VAL A 26 13.59 -10.93 -17.90
N PRO A 27 13.85 -11.68 -16.81
CA PRO A 27 13.36 -11.32 -15.48
C PRO A 27 13.92 -9.96 -15.05
N HIS A 28 13.09 -9.18 -14.36
CA HIS A 28 13.56 -7.95 -13.73
C HIS A 28 14.17 -8.23 -12.35
N GLY A 29 15.05 -7.34 -11.92
CA GLY A 29 15.64 -7.35 -10.60
C GLY A 29 14.83 -6.53 -9.59
N GLU A 30 15.42 -6.30 -8.42
CA GLU A 30 14.82 -5.49 -7.36
C GLU A 30 15.87 -4.69 -6.59
N SER A 31 15.44 -3.53 -6.10
CA SER A 31 16.11 -2.76 -5.05
C SER A 31 15.05 -2.35 -4.04
N ILE A 32 14.77 -3.26 -3.10
CA ILE A 32 13.69 -3.10 -2.13
C ILE A 32 14.32 -2.95 -0.74
N ASP A 33 14.26 -1.73 -0.22
CA ASP A 33 14.61 -1.42 1.17
C ASP A 33 13.33 -1.12 1.94
N ILE A 34 13.03 -1.95 2.92
CA ILE A 34 11.85 -1.85 3.78
C ILE A 34 12.23 -1.67 5.25
N ALA A 35 13.53 -1.52 5.55
CA ALA A 35 14.00 -1.41 6.92
C ALA A 35 13.82 -0.01 7.48
N GLY A 36 13.28 0.08 8.69
CA GLY A 36 13.28 1.30 9.51
C GLY A 36 12.35 2.43 9.07
N GLY A 37 11.49 2.22 8.07
CA GLY A 37 10.48 3.19 7.65
C GLY A 37 9.11 2.92 8.24
N SER A 38 8.37 3.95 8.59
CA SER A 38 6.95 3.85 8.92
C SER A 38 6.08 3.77 7.66
N ILE A 39 6.62 4.13 6.52
CA ILE A 39 5.99 4.03 5.21
C ILE A 39 6.98 3.40 4.23
N GLN A 40 6.49 2.51 3.37
CA GLN A 40 7.23 1.94 2.26
C GLN A 40 6.66 2.49 0.96
N ILE A 41 7.50 3.09 0.14
CA ILE A 41 7.10 3.78 -1.09
C ILE A 41 7.70 3.10 -2.30
N LEU A 42 6.85 2.73 -3.26
CA LEU A 42 7.26 2.26 -4.57
C LEU A 42 7.76 3.46 -5.40
N LYS A 43 9.03 3.42 -5.80
CA LYS A 43 9.62 4.39 -6.72
C LYS A 43 9.56 3.95 -8.17
N GLN A 44 9.57 2.64 -8.40
CA GLN A 44 9.48 2.04 -9.71
C GLN A 44 8.84 0.66 -9.63
N ALA A 45 7.79 0.44 -10.42
CA ALA A 45 7.19 -0.89 -10.56
C ALA A 45 8.07 -1.79 -11.42
N GLY A 46 8.20 -3.05 -11.01
CA GLY A 46 8.95 -4.04 -11.76
C GLY A 46 8.23 -4.44 -13.05
N LYS A 47 9.01 -4.64 -14.12
CA LYS A 47 8.54 -5.19 -15.38
C LYS A 47 9.59 -6.10 -15.97
N ASP A 48 9.16 -7.27 -16.42
CA ASP A 48 10.05 -8.14 -17.16
C ASP A 48 10.36 -7.57 -18.55
N GLY A 49 11.59 -7.80 -18.98
CA GLY A 49 12.02 -7.51 -20.34
C GLY A 49 11.67 -8.63 -21.32
N VAL A 50 12.01 -8.40 -22.57
CA VAL A 50 11.79 -9.37 -23.65
C VAL A 50 13.06 -9.49 -24.48
N HIS A 51 13.53 -10.71 -24.64
CA HIS A 51 14.55 -11.09 -25.61
C HIS A 51 13.85 -11.71 -26.81
N GLU A 52 14.20 -11.29 -28.01
CA GLU A 52 13.49 -11.66 -29.21
C GLU A 52 14.41 -12.38 -30.21
N TYR A 53 13.91 -13.46 -30.78
CA TYR A 53 14.57 -14.23 -31.86
C TYR A 53 13.62 -14.32 -33.04
N TRP A 54 14.17 -14.16 -34.23
CA TRP A 54 13.46 -14.42 -35.48
C TRP A 54 13.85 -15.78 -36.04
N VAL A 55 12.88 -16.54 -36.49
CA VAL A 55 13.09 -17.89 -37.01
C VAL A 55 12.52 -17.98 -38.41
N GLY A 56 13.38 -18.16 -39.38
CA GLY A 56 12.98 -18.30 -40.78
C GLY A 56 12.13 -19.56 -40.99
N LYS A 57 10.97 -19.42 -41.61
CA LYS A 57 10.01 -20.50 -41.78
C LYS A 57 10.51 -21.59 -42.74
N ARG A 58 11.32 -21.20 -43.73
CA ARG A 58 11.87 -22.17 -44.72
C ARG A 58 13.23 -22.70 -44.32
N SER A 59 14.11 -21.79 -43.91
CA SER A 59 15.51 -22.12 -43.61
C SER A 59 15.73 -22.64 -42.19
N GLY A 60 14.80 -22.38 -41.26
CA GLY A 60 15.01 -22.61 -39.85
C GLY A 60 16.11 -21.73 -39.25
N LYS A 61 16.56 -20.71 -39.98
CA LYS A 61 17.61 -19.80 -39.54
C LYS A 61 17.13 -18.98 -38.34
N HIS A 62 17.93 -18.96 -37.29
CA HIS A 62 17.69 -18.15 -36.12
C HIS A 62 18.52 -16.87 -36.17
N VAL A 63 17.90 -15.73 -35.93
CA VAL A 63 18.57 -14.46 -35.74
C VAL A 63 18.25 -13.93 -34.36
N ASP A 64 19.26 -13.68 -33.56
CA ASP A 64 19.14 -13.04 -32.27
C ASP A 64 18.96 -11.53 -32.45
N LYS A 65 17.80 -11.04 -32.10
CA LYS A 65 17.46 -9.60 -32.15
C LYS A 65 17.86 -8.88 -30.85
N GLY A 66 18.34 -9.63 -29.85
CA GLY A 66 18.71 -9.10 -28.56
C GLY A 66 17.51 -8.77 -27.66
N VAL A 67 17.78 -8.03 -26.61
CA VAL A 67 16.74 -7.54 -25.70
C VAL A 67 16.01 -6.39 -26.39
N THR A 68 14.76 -6.60 -26.73
CA THR A 68 13.89 -5.62 -27.41
C THR A 68 13.04 -4.81 -26.42
N VAL A 69 12.86 -5.34 -25.21
CA VAL A 69 12.27 -4.63 -24.09
C VAL A 69 13.19 -4.82 -22.89
N GLU A 70 13.77 -3.76 -22.40
CA GLU A 70 14.63 -3.80 -21.23
C GLU A 70 13.81 -4.11 -19.98
N PRO A 71 14.29 -4.99 -19.07
CA PRO A 71 13.65 -5.20 -17.79
C PRO A 71 13.75 -3.93 -16.92
N GLN A 72 12.74 -3.74 -16.09
CA GLN A 72 12.68 -2.61 -15.17
C GLN A 72 12.59 -3.14 -13.75
N ASP A 73 13.55 -2.81 -12.91
CA ASP A 73 13.61 -3.29 -11.52
C ASP A 73 12.48 -2.72 -10.67
N THR A 74 12.02 -3.52 -9.71
CA THR A 74 11.16 -3.02 -8.64
C THR A 74 12.00 -2.22 -7.65
N ILE A 75 11.66 -0.96 -7.42
CA ILE A 75 12.37 -0.09 -6.47
C ILE A 75 11.41 0.39 -5.39
N VAL A 76 11.72 0.05 -4.14
CA VAL A 76 10.97 0.47 -2.94
C VAL A 76 11.93 1.09 -1.94
N VAL A 77 11.52 2.21 -1.36
CA VAL A 77 12.31 2.91 -0.34
C VAL A 77 11.50 3.14 0.93
N PRO A 78 12.16 3.15 2.11
CA PRO A 78 11.51 3.51 3.36
C PRO A 78 11.39 5.03 3.50
N LEU A 79 10.33 5.48 4.19
CA LEU A 79 10.15 6.87 4.55
C LEU A 79 9.71 6.97 6.01
N ASN A 80 10.34 7.89 6.75
CA ASN A 80 9.89 8.36 8.05
C ASN A 80 9.57 9.85 7.92
N PRO A 81 8.32 10.21 7.64
CA PRO A 81 7.99 11.61 7.40
C PRO A 81 8.14 12.44 8.68
N ARG A 82 8.91 13.51 8.59
CA ARG A 82 9.17 14.46 9.67
C ARG A 82 9.15 15.88 9.07
N PRO A 83 7.95 16.42 8.75
CA PRO A 83 7.86 17.74 8.13
C PRO A 83 8.54 18.81 9.00
N GLU A 84 9.54 19.47 8.44
CA GLU A 84 10.32 20.47 9.18
C GLU A 84 9.47 21.66 9.58
N GLY A 85 9.67 22.14 10.82
CA GLY A 85 8.95 23.28 11.35
C GLY A 85 7.46 23.05 11.59
N LYS A 86 7.04 21.79 11.56
CA LYS A 86 5.64 21.38 11.79
C LYS A 86 5.51 20.54 13.06
N LYS A 87 4.29 20.43 13.51
CA LYS A 87 3.91 19.53 14.60
C LYS A 87 2.61 18.83 14.17
N VAL A 88 2.77 17.74 13.41
CA VAL A 88 1.68 17.02 12.78
C VAL A 88 1.63 15.57 13.23
N ILE A 89 0.44 14.99 13.24
CA ILE A 89 0.20 13.61 13.61
C ILE A 89 -0.91 13.03 12.73
N ALA A 90 -0.77 11.77 12.35
CA ALA A 90 -1.74 11.05 11.54
C ALA A 90 -2.45 10.00 12.40
N LEU A 91 -3.74 10.21 12.69
CA LEU A 91 -4.59 9.18 13.26
C LEU A 91 -5.03 8.22 12.17
N THR A 92 -4.86 6.92 12.39
CA THR A 92 -5.27 5.90 11.45
C THR A 92 -6.13 4.84 12.12
N PHE A 93 -7.10 4.31 11.38
CA PHE A 93 -8.07 3.33 11.85
C PHE A 93 -8.13 2.16 10.88
N ASP A 94 -7.93 0.94 11.39
CA ASP A 94 -7.91 -0.30 10.62
C ASP A 94 -9.16 -1.15 10.87
N ASP A 95 -9.40 -2.11 9.99
CA ASP A 95 -10.37 -3.19 10.07
C ASP A 95 -11.83 -2.80 9.82
N GLY A 96 -12.12 -1.53 9.68
CA GLY A 96 -13.46 -1.06 9.31
C GLY A 96 -13.75 -1.16 7.81
N PRO A 97 -14.88 -0.56 7.39
CA PRO A 97 -15.90 0.07 8.25
C PRO A 97 -16.68 -0.92 9.11
N SER A 98 -17.26 -0.41 10.19
CA SER A 98 -18.09 -1.17 11.10
C SER A 98 -19.15 -0.27 11.75
N LYS A 99 -19.93 -0.82 12.70
CA LYS A 99 -20.85 -0.03 13.52
C LYS A 99 -20.15 1.05 14.37
N TYR A 100 -18.84 0.95 14.57
CA TYR A 100 -18.05 1.93 15.32
C TYR A 100 -17.54 3.09 14.44
N SER A 101 -17.56 2.92 13.14
CA SER A 101 -17.09 3.96 12.21
C SER A 101 -17.93 5.25 12.31
N GLY A 102 -19.24 5.12 12.41
CA GLY A 102 -20.14 6.27 12.58
C GLY A 102 -19.82 7.13 13.81
N PRO A 103 -19.77 6.55 15.01
CA PRO A 103 -19.37 7.27 16.22
C PRO A 103 -17.98 7.92 16.13
N ILE A 104 -17.00 7.26 15.54
CA ILE A 104 -15.66 7.82 15.30
C ILE A 104 -15.73 9.00 14.35
N LEU A 105 -16.45 8.88 13.25
CA LEU A 105 -16.64 9.97 12.29
C LEU A 105 -17.35 11.17 12.92
N ASP A 106 -18.34 10.95 13.78
CA ASP A 106 -19.01 12.01 14.53
C ASP A 106 -18.02 12.81 15.37
N ILE A 107 -17.13 12.14 16.08
CA ILE A 107 -16.10 12.77 16.92
C ILE A 107 -15.12 13.56 16.06
N LEU A 108 -14.61 12.99 14.98
CA LEU A 108 -13.68 13.65 14.07
C LEU A 108 -14.31 14.93 13.48
N LYS A 109 -15.58 14.86 13.11
CA LYS A 109 -16.32 15.99 12.58
C LYS A 109 -16.51 17.09 13.63
N GLU A 110 -16.93 16.73 14.84
CA GLU A 110 -17.11 17.67 15.95
C GLU A 110 -15.80 18.37 16.30
N LYS A 111 -14.70 17.64 16.32
CA LYS A 111 -13.36 18.18 16.62
C LYS A 111 -12.69 18.87 15.42
N GLY A 112 -13.25 18.76 14.23
CA GLY A 112 -12.73 19.38 13.01
C GLY A 112 -11.41 18.82 12.54
N VAL A 113 -11.17 17.52 12.73
CA VAL A 113 -9.92 16.83 12.33
C VAL A 113 -10.15 15.75 11.30
N LYS A 114 -9.12 15.48 10.49
CA LYS A 114 -9.14 14.43 9.46
C LYS A 114 -8.27 13.25 9.88
N ALA A 115 -8.63 12.06 9.41
CA ALA A 115 -7.93 10.81 9.67
C ALA A 115 -7.80 9.98 8.41
N THR A 116 -7.06 8.88 8.50
CA THR A 116 -6.95 7.88 7.44
C THR A 116 -7.56 6.56 7.92
N PHE A 117 -8.41 5.97 7.09
CA PHE A 117 -9.05 4.68 7.33
C PHE A 117 -8.49 3.65 6.36
N PHE A 118 -7.98 2.55 6.91
CA PHE A 118 -7.54 1.39 6.13
C PHE A 118 -8.64 0.33 6.19
N ASP A 119 -9.45 0.28 5.15
CA ASP A 119 -10.70 -0.47 5.13
C ASP A 119 -10.52 -1.87 4.51
N VAL A 120 -11.15 -2.85 5.14
CA VAL A 120 -11.26 -4.22 4.65
C VAL A 120 -12.34 -4.28 3.57
N GLY A 121 -12.03 -4.85 2.40
CA GLY A 121 -12.93 -4.82 1.26
C GLY A 121 -14.31 -5.43 1.52
N GLU A 122 -14.38 -6.57 2.23
CA GLU A 122 -15.66 -7.19 2.60
C GLU A 122 -16.47 -6.29 3.53
N GLU A 123 -15.82 -5.55 4.44
CA GLU A 123 -16.49 -4.62 5.33
C GLU A 123 -17.00 -3.38 4.59
N CYS A 124 -16.30 -2.95 3.52
CA CYS A 124 -16.80 -1.89 2.65
C CYS A 124 -18.15 -2.27 2.03
N LEU A 125 -18.33 -3.52 1.62
CA LEU A 125 -19.60 -4.01 1.08
C LEU A 125 -20.69 -4.10 2.15
N SER A 126 -20.33 -4.43 3.39
CA SER A 126 -21.26 -4.55 4.51
C SER A 126 -21.72 -3.19 5.05
N PHE A 127 -20.84 -2.19 4.98
CA PHE A 127 -21.07 -0.82 5.50
C PHE A 127 -20.74 0.24 4.46
N PRO A 128 -21.37 0.22 3.27
CA PRO A 128 -21.00 1.14 2.19
C PRO A 128 -21.28 2.60 2.53
N ASP A 129 -22.27 2.89 3.33
CA ASP A 129 -22.61 4.26 3.72
C ASP A 129 -21.54 4.87 4.64
N ALA A 130 -20.94 4.07 5.50
CA ALA A 130 -19.83 4.52 6.36
C ALA A 130 -18.62 4.90 5.51
N GLU A 131 -18.25 4.08 4.52
CA GLU A 131 -17.13 4.38 3.61
C GLU A 131 -17.40 5.66 2.79
N LYS A 132 -18.60 5.79 2.23
CA LYS A 132 -19.00 7.02 1.51
C LYS A 132 -18.89 8.25 2.40
N ARG A 133 -19.34 8.13 3.65
CA ARG A 133 -19.26 9.20 4.62
C ARG A 133 -17.81 9.60 4.95
N MET A 134 -16.90 8.63 5.07
CA MET A 134 -15.47 8.90 5.26
C MET A 134 -14.95 9.81 4.14
N LEU A 135 -15.26 9.48 2.89
CA LEU A 135 -14.84 10.26 1.73
C LEU A 135 -15.49 11.65 1.69
N GLU A 136 -16.77 11.73 1.91
CA GLU A 136 -17.54 12.99 1.90
C GLU A 136 -17.05 13.96 2.96
N GLU A 137 -16.63 13.46 4.13
CA GLU A 137 -16.14 14.28 5.23
C GLU A 137 -14.64 14.57 5.15
N GLY A 138 -13.99 14.17 4.05
CA GLY A 138 -12.60 14.58 3.73
C GLY A 138 -11.52 13.71 4.36
N HIS A 139 -11.85 12.52 4.82
CA HIS A 139 -10.87 11.55 5.29
C HIS A 139 -10.21 10.81 4.12
N GLN A 140 -9.00 10.31 4.33
CA GLN A 140 -8.37 9.39 3.38
C GLN A 140 -8.88 7.97 3.65
N VAL A 141 -9.24 7.27 2.57
CA VAL A 141 -9.59 5.85 2.62
C VAL A 141 -8.58 5.07 1.79
N ALA A 142 -8.01 4.03 2.37
CA ALA A 142 -7.02 3.17 1.76
C ALA A 142 -7.35 1.69 2.04
N SER A 143 -6.62 0.78 1.42
CA SER A 143 -6.90 -0.65 1.50
C SER A 143 -6.26 -1.31 2.71
N HIS A 144 -7.01 -2.22 3.34
CA HIS A 144 -6.50 -3.16 4.34
C HIS A 144 -6.77 -4.61 3.93
N SER A 145 -6.59 -4.93 2.65
CA SER A 145 -6.93 -6.21 2.01
C SER A 145 -8.44 -6.43 1.87
N ASN A 146 -8.84 -7.62 1.46
CA ASN A 146 -10.25 -7.99 1.34
C ASN A 146 -10.79 -8.73 2.56
N THR A 147 -10.01 -9.65 3.14
CA THR A 147 -10.44 -10.54 4.23
C THR A 147 -9.48 -10.57 5.43
N HIS A 148 -8.48 -9.70 5.43
CA HIS A 148 -7.49 -9.57 6.50
C HIS A 148 -6.59 -10.82 6.69
N PRO A 149 -6.00 -11.41 5.63
CA PRO A 149 -5.11 -12.55 5.77
C PRO A 149 -3.69 -12.14 6.17
N ASP A 150 -2.91 -13.10 6.64
CA ASP A 150 -1.46 -12.97 6.76
C ASP A 150 -0.81 -13.13 5.38
N MET A 151 -0.54 -12.02 4.72
CA MET A 151 -0.11 -11.98 3.31
C MET A 151 1.14 -12.79 2.99
N PRO A 152 2.19 -12.83 3.84
CA PRO A 152 3.37 -13.66 3.54
C PRO A 152 3.09 -15.16 3.45
N THR A 153 1.97 -15.65 3.95
CA THR A 153 1.58 -17.06 3.84
C THR A 153 0.91 -17.41 2.53
N LEU A 154 0.55 -16.41 1.73
CA LEU A 154 -0.17 -16.59 0.48
C LEU A 154 0.77 -16.86 -0.69
N SER A 155 0.31 -17.68 -1.65
CA SER A 155 0.94 -17.75 -2.96
C SER A 155 0.83 -16.42 -3.70
N ARG A 156 1.65 -16.24 -4.76
CA ARG A 156 1.57 -15.04 -5.61
C ARG A 156 0.15 -14.79 -6.10
N ASP A 157 -0.50 -15.82 -6.64
CA ASP A 157 -1.85 -15.67 -7.21
C ASP A 157 -2.90 -15.36 -6.14
N ALA A 158 -2.80 -16.01 -4.98
CA ALA A 158 -3.70 -15.74 -3.85
C ALA A 158 -3.50 -14.33 -3.26
N LEU A 159 -2.26 -13.89 -3.15
CA LEU A 159 -1.93 -12.52 -2.69
C LEU A 159 -2.49 -11.47 -3.65
N ARG A 160 -2.28 -11.64 -4.94
CA ARG A 160 -2.80 -10.72 -5.95
C ARG A 160 -4.32 -10.69 -5.96
N ALA A 161 -4.96 -11.86 -5.90
CA ALA A 161 -6.42 -11.97 -5.83
C ALA A 161 -6.99 -11.24 -4.59
N GLU A 162 -6.34 -11.37 -3.46
CA GLU A 162 -6.72 -10.72 -2.20
C GLU A 162 -6.66 -9.19 -2.30
N ILE A 163 -5.57 -8.66 -2.83
CA ILE A 163 -5.41 -7.21 -3.02
C ILE A 163 -6.41 -6.68 -4.06
N ILE A 164 -6.55 -7.36 -5.19
CA ILE A 164 -7.50 -6.97 -6.25
C ILE A 164 -8.93 -7.00 -5.73
N ALA A 165 -9.33 -8.03 -5.00
CA ALA A 165 -10.67 -8.14 -4.43
C ALA A 165 -10.95 -7.01 -3.44
N GLY A 166 -10.01 -6.68 -2.57
CA GLY A 166 -10.15 -5.57 -1.62
C GLY A 166 -10.38 -4.24 -2.33
N LEU A 167 -9.56 -3.93 -3.33
CA LEU A 167 -9.69 -2.71 -4.13
C LEU A 167 -11.01 -2.68 -4.93
N SER A 168 -11.41 -3.81 -5.52
CA SER A 168 -12.64 -3.94 -6.29
C SER A 168 -13.88 -3.74 -5.42
N ASN A 169 -13.91 -4.32 -4.22
CA ASN A 169 -15.04 -4.20 -3.29
C ASN A 169 -15.17 -2.78 -2.75
N MET A 170 -14.05 -2.11 -2.47
CA MET A 170 -14.04 -0.69 -2.12
C MET A 170 -14.65 0.16 -3.23
N LYS A 171 -14.25 -0.07 -4.48
CA LYS A 171 -14.80 0.62 -5.63
C LYS A 171 -16.30 0.36 -5.82
N LYS A 172 -16.75 -0.88 -5.61
CA LYS A 172 -18.18 -1.22 -5.65
C LYS A 172 -18.98 -0.47 -4.58
N ALA A 173 -18.44 -0.35 -3.38
CA ALA A 173 -19.13 0.27 -2.25
C ALA A 173 -19.26 1.80 -2.41
N SER A 174 -18.23 2.48 -2.88
CA SER A 174 -18.15 3.94 -2.86
C SER A 174 -17.65 4.59 -4.15
N GLY A 175 -17.16 3.82 -5.11
CA GLY A 175 -16.50 4.34 -6.30
C GLY A 175 -15.03 4.74 -6.06
N HIS A 176 -14.53 4.60 -4.85
CA HIS A 176 -13.16 4.99 -4.49
C HIS A 176 -12.11 4.04 -5.06
N VAL A 177 -11.01 4.63 -5.54
CA VAL A 177 -9.85 3.89 -6.06
C VAL A 177 -8.61 4.38 -5.32
N THR A 178 -7.78 3.45 -4.87
CA THR A 178 -6.54 3.75 -4.18
C THR A 178 -5.44 2.76 -4.59
N LYS A 179 -4.19 3.17 -4.43
CA LYS A 179 -3.02 2.29 -4.49
C LYS A 179 -2.28 2.23 -3.16
N VAL A 180 -2.87 2.77 -2.12
CA VAL A 180 -2.30 2.76 -0.77
C VAL A 180 -2.86 1.57 0.00
N LEU A 181 -1.95 0.78 0.57
CA LEU A 181 -2.23 -0.40 1.37
C LEU A 181 -1.65 -0.25 2.77
N ARG A 182 -2.32 -0.78 3.75
CA ARG A 182 -1.70 -1.26 4.98
C ARG A 182 -1.90 -2.77 5.02
N ALA A 183 -0.81 -3.53 4.93
CA ALA A 183 -0.89 -4.98 5.02
C ALA A 183 -1.35 -5.40 6.43
N PRO A 184 -2.26 -6.38 6.55
CA PRO A 184 -2.63 -6.93 7.85
C PRO A 184 -1.41 -7.33 8.67
N TYR A 185 -1.41 -7.03 9.96
CA TYR A 185 -0.31 -7.28 10.90
C TYR A 185 0.98 -6.52 10.58
N GLY A 186 0.97 -5.61 9.63
CA GLY A 186 2.17 -4.97 9.09
C GLY A 186 3.08 -5.93 8.30
N ALA A 187 2.62 -7.13 7.99
CA ALA A 187 3.40 -8.20 7.38
C ALA A 187 3.42 -8.10 5.86
N PHE A 188 4.48 -7.51 5.33
CA PHE A 188 4.67 -7.30 3.90
C PHE A 188 6.16 -7.15 3.60
N GLY A 189 6.74 -8.17 2.97
CA GLY A 189 8.16 -8.22 2.70
C GLY A 189 8.51 -7.94 1.23
N LYS A 190 9.79 -8.12 0.90
CA LYS A 190 10.32 -7.94 -0.45
C LYS A 190 9.56 -8.79 -1.48
N LYS A 191 9.28 -10.04 -1.14
CA LYS A 191 8.54 -10.96 -2.03
C LYS A 191 7.16 -10.42 -2.38
N GLN A 192 6.43 -9.92 -1.38
CA GLN A 192 5.09 -9.35 -1.59
C GLN A 192 5.16 -8.11 -2.48
N TRP A 193 6.17 -7.26 -2.29
CA TRP A 193 6.40 -6.11 -3.15
C TRP A 193 6.68 -6.51 -4.60
N GLN A 194 7.55 -7.49 -4.83
CA GLN A 194 7.84 -7.99 -6.18
C GLN A 194 6.60 -8.55 -6.87
N GLU A 195 5.73 -9.21 -6.12
CA GLU A 195 4.53 -9.85 -6.64
C GLU A 195 3.36 -8.89 -6.91
N THR A 196 3.40 -7.64 -6.39
CA THR A 196 2.24 -6.72 -6.37
C THR A 196 2.56 -5.28 -6.75
N SER A 197 3.76 -4.98 -7.22
CA SER A 197 4.17 -3.61 -7.52
C SER A 197 3.37 -2.91 -8.63
N ASP A 198 2.60 -3.66 -9.40
CA ASP A 198 1.64 -3.14 -10.38
C ASP A 198 0.28 -2.77 -9.76
N LEU A 199 -0.01 -3.23 -8.54
CA LEU A 199 -1.31 -3.07 -7.89
C LEU A 199 -1.33 -1.97 -6.84
N ILE A 200 -0.24 -1.81 -6.10
CA ILE A 200 -0.08 -0.84 -5.02
C ILE A 200 1.22 -0.06 -5.18
N ASP A 201 1.27 1.14 -4.63
CA ASP A 201 2.47 1.99 -4.65
C ASP A 201 2.95 2.41 -3.26
N MET A 202 2.24 2.02 -2.21
CA MET A 202 2.57 2.37 -0.84
C MET A 202 2.06 1.32 0.14
N ASN A 203 2.88 0.95 1.12
CA ASN A 203 2.47 0.20 2.31
C ASN A 203 2.75 1.03 3.56
N VAL A 204 1.71 1.33 4.33
CA VAL A 204 1.80 2.21 5.49
C VAL A 204 1.82 1.38 6.77
N LEU A 205 2.90 1.53 7.55
CA LEU A 205 3.02 0.98 8.89
C LEU A 205 2.61 2.03 9.94
N TRP A 206 3.20 2.02 11.11
CA TRP A 206 2.87 2.95 12.19
C TRP A 206 4.07 3.17 13.12
N ASP A 207 4.02 4.25 13.87
CA ASP A 207 5.00 4.57 14.91
C ASP A 207 4.47 4.25 16.31
N ILE A 208 3.17 4.42 16.52
CA ILE A 208 2.50 4.24 17.81
C ILE A 208 1.45 3.15 17.67
N ASP A 209 1.64 2.06 18.39
CA ASP A 209 0.64 1.01 18.55
C ASP A 209 -0.11 1.23 19.87
N THR A 210 -1.38 1.55 19.80
CA THR A 210 -2.21 1.78 21.00
C THR A 210 -2.58 0.50 21.71
N LEU A 211 -2.37 -0.67 21.07
CA LEU A 211 -2.82 -1.97 21.56
C LEU A 211 -4.31 -2.01 21.91
N ASP A 212 -5.11 -1.22 21.23
CA ASP A 212 -6.54 -1.06 21.44
C ASP A 212 -7.32 -2.37 21.29
N TRP A 213 -6.83 -3.26 20.43
CA TRP A 213 -7.40 -4.59 20.23
C TRP A 213 -7.33 -5.50 21.48
N LYS A 214 -6.41 -5.22 22.41
CA LYS A 214 -6.33 -5.88 23.72
C LYS A 214 -7.38 -5.37 24.69
N ARG A 215 -8.11 -4.33 24.35
CA ARG A 215 -9.10 -3.66 25.19
C ARG A 215 -8.55 -3.25 26.56
N PRO A 216 -7.45 -2.47 26.60
CA PRO A 216 -6.74 -2.13 27.83
C PRO A 216 -7.43 -1.04 28.64
N GLY A 217 -8.51 -0.46 28.12
CA GLY A 217 -9.22 0.70 28.65
C GLY A 217 -8.93 1.97 27.85
N ALA A 218 -9.89 2.89 27.81
CA ALA A 218 -9.76 4.15 27.09
C ALA A 218 -8.55 4.97 27.55
N LYS A 219 -8.28 5.01 28.85
CA LYS A 219 -7.12 5.73 29.41
C LYS A 219 -5.80 5.17 28.88
N ALA A 220 -5.65 3.86 28.80
CA ALA A 220 -4.43 3.22 28.30
C ALA A 220 -4.21 3.54 26.82
N ILE A 221 -5.26 3.55 26.00
CA ILE A 221 -5.22 3.95 24.60
C ILE A 221 -4.78 5.41 24.48
N HIS A 222 -5.40 6.30 25.21
CA HIS A 222 -5.05 7.70 25.28
C HIS A 222 -3.57 7.89 25.67
N ASP A 223 -3.14 7.26 26.74
CA ASP A 223 -1.79 7.44 27.28
C ASP A 223 -0.71 6.89 26.32
N ALA A 224 -1.01 5.82 25.57
CA ALA A 224 -0.12 5.28 24.55
C ALA A 224 0.14 6.32 23.45
N VAL A 225 -0.91 7.02 23.00
CA VAL A 225 -0.77 8.09 22.01
C VAL A 225 0.05 9.26 22.56
N MET A 226 -0.28 9.71 23.75
CA MET A 226 0.39 10.87 24.37
C MET A 226 1.87 10.59 24.64
N THR A 227 2.21 9.38 25.08
CA THR A 227 3.60 8.97 25.34
C THR A 227 4.43 8.88 24.07
N GLY A 228 3.85 8.38 22.99
CA GLY A 228 4.53 8.17 21.72
C GLY A 228 4.51 9.36 20.75
N ALA A 229 3.68 10.37 21.01
CA ALA A 229 3.47 11.48 20.09
C ALA A 229 4.76 12.22 19.75
N HIS A 230 4.99 12.44 18.48
CA HIS A 230 6.08 13.22 17.91
C HIS A 230 5.68 13.74 16.53
N ASN A 231 6.40 14.71 16.01
CA ASN A 231 6.12 15.25 14.68
C ASN A 231 6.22 14.17 13.61
N GLY A 232 5.16 13.99 12.85
CA GLY A 232 5.08 12.98 11.77
C GLY A 232 4.65 11.59 12.26
N ALA A 233 4.28 11.42 13.52
CA ALA A 233 3.85 10.14 14.06
C ALA A 233 2.59 9.62 13.37
N ILE A 234 2.57 8.32 13.10
CA ILE A 234 1.43 7.57 12.60
C ILE A 234 0.89 6.69 13.72
N VAL A 235 -0.37 6.88 14.09
CA VAL A 235 -1.02 6.20 15.20
C VAL A 235 -1.91 5.08 14.69
N LEU A 236 -1.68 3.87 15.18
CA LEU A 236 -2.52 2.70 14.90
C LEU A 236 -3.66 2.59 15.91
N MET A 237 -4.87 2.73 15.41
CA MET A 237 -6.13 2.45 16.08
C MET A 237 -7.01 1.58 15.16
N HIS A 238 -8.17 1.19 15.62
CA HIS A 238 -9.10 0.37 14.85
C HIS A 238 -10.52 0.92 14.95
N ASP A 239 -11.27 0.81 13.86
CA ASP A 239 -12.72 1.10 13.82
C ASP A 239 -13.55 -0.14 13.46
N GLY A 240 -12.91 -1.31 13.41
CA GLY A 240 -13.55 -2.60 13.14
C GLY A 240 -12.76 -3.76 13.72
N GLY A 241 -13.14 -4.98 13.34
CA GLY A 241 -12.47 -6.20 13.76
C GLY A 241 -12.75 -6.65 15.20
N GLY A 242 -13.73 -6.06 15.86
CA GLY A 242 -14.11 -6.39 17.23
C GLY A 242 -14.78 -5.24 17.96
N ASP A 243 -14.84 -5.32 19.28
CA ASP A 243 -15.37 -4.24 20.11
C ASP A 243 -14.38 -3.07 20.18
N ARG A 244 -14.73 -1.94 19.57
CA ARG A 244 -13.96 -0.70 19.52
C ARG A 244 -14.57 0.44 20.33
N SER A 245 -15.44 0.09 21.28
CA SER A 245 -16.05 1.07 22.17
C SER A 245 -15.03 1.89 22.96
N GLN A 246 -13.90 1.28 23.32
CA GLN A 246 -12.82 1.98 24.01
C GLN A 246 -12.08 3.00 23.12
N ASP A 247 -11.97 2.73 21.83
CA ASP A 247 -11.44 3.70 20.86
C ASP A 247 -12.36 4.91 20.76
N VAL A 248 -13.67 4.68 20.66
CA VAL A 248 -14.68 5.74 20.66
C VAL A 248 -14.59 6.58 21.92
N GLU A 249 -14.46 5.94 23.09
CA GLU A 249 -14.35 6.62 24.38
C GLU A 249 -13.05 7.44 24.50
N ALA A 250 -11.92 6.92 24.02
CA ALA A 250 -10.62 7.57 24.13
C ALA A 250 -10.42 8.73 23.16
N LEU A 251 -11.04 8.69 21.98
CA LEU A 251 -10.74 9.57 20.86
C LEU A 251 -10.93 11.07 21.17
N PRO A 252 -11.99 11.53 21.84
CA PRO A 252 -12.14 12.95 22.16
C PRO A 252 -10.98 13.51 22.97
N GLY A 253 -10.57 12.81 24.02
CA GLY A 253 -9.45 13.22 24.87
C GLY A 253 -8.11 13.19 24.14
N ILE A 254 -7.88 12.20 23.28
CA ILE A 254 -6.68 12.14 22.44
C ILE A 254 -6.59 13.39 21.56
N ILE A 255 -7.66 13.74 20.87
CA ILE A 255 -7.68 14.92 19.99
C ILE A 255 -7.49 16.19 20.78
N ASP A 256 -8.22 16.38 21.86
CA ASP A 256 -8.16 17.59 22.67
C ASP A 256 -6.75 17.79 23.26
N ASP A 257 -6.15 16.75 23.80
CA ASP A 257 -4.83 16.83 24.44
C ASP A 257 -3.70 17.01 23.42
N LEU A 258 -3.79 16.39 22.24
CA LEU A 258 -2.85 16.64 21.17
C LEU A 258 -2.95 18.07 20.63
N LYS A 259 -4.15 18.61 20.49
CA LYS A 259 -4.36 20.03 20.12
C LYS A 259 -3.73 20.98 21.15
N LYS A 260 -3.87 20.70 22.43
CA LYS A 260 -3.23 21.48 23.51
C LYS A 260 -1.71 21.48 23.39
N GLN A 261 -1.13 20.40 22.87
CA GLN A 261 0.31 20.32 22.60
C GLN A 261 0.72 20.94 21.27
N GLY A 262 -0.21 21.49 20.51
CA GLY A 262 0.04 22.16 19.24
C GLY A 262 0.07 21.26 18.01
N TYR A 263 -0.38 20.02 18.13
CA TYR A 263 -0.47 19.13 16.96
C TYR A 263 -1.60 19.52 16.02
N GLU A 264 -1.31 19.44 14.73
CA GLU A 264 -2.28 19.44 13.65
C GLU A 264 -2.47 17.99 13.16
N PHE A 265 -3.69 17.66 12.76
CA PHE A 265 -4.06 16.32 12.32
C PHE A 265 -4.07 16.25 10.80
N VAL A 266 -3.33 15.30 10.24
CA VAL A 266 -3.17 15.15 8.80
C VAL A 266 -3.50 13.72 8.38
N THR A 267 -3.94 13.56 7.13
CA THR A 267 -4.01 12.24 6.50
C THR A 267 -2.62 11.77 6.11
N ILE A 268 -2.47 10.49 5.80
CA ILE A 268 -1.20 9.95 5.30
C ILE A 268 -0.76 10.67 4.01
N GLU A 269 -1.69 10.91 3.11
CA GLU A 269 -1.42 11.64 1.85
C GLU A 269 -0.87 13.05 2.12
N GLN A 270 -1.50 13.78 3.03
CA GLN A 270 -1.04 15.12 3.43
C GLN A 270 0.34 15.06 4.10
N LEU A 271 0.57 14.07 4.97
CA LEU A 271 1.84 13.89 5.67
C LEU A 271 3.00 13.67 4.69
N ILE A 272 2.80 12.84 3.68
CA ILE A 272 3.81 12.55 2.67
C ILE A 272 4.09 13.79 1.81
N LYS A 273 3.06 14.51 1.41
CA LYS A 273 3.20 15.74 0.63
C LYS A 273 3.99 16.79 1.39
N MET A 274 3.69 17.00 2.67
CA MET A 274 4.42 17.95 3.52
C MET A 274 5.89 17.56 3.69
N ALA A 275 6.20 16.27 3.78
CA ALA A 275 7.56 15.76 3.88
C ALA A 275 8.34 15.90 2.56
N GLY A 276 7.66 15.77 1.40
CA GLY A 276 8.24 15.98 0.07
C GLY A 276 8.55 17.44 -0.23
N ASP A 277 7.68 18.34 0.16
CA ASP A 277 7.88 19.80 -0.01
C ASP A 277 9.11 20.32 0.76
N ALA A 278 9.54 19.61 1.82
CA ALA A 278 10.76 19.94 2.57
C ALA A 278 12.06 19.43 1.91
N GLY A 279 11.98 18.54 0.92
CA GLY A 279 13.13 17.95 0.22
C GLY A 279 13.56 18.71 -1.04
N ASP A 280 12.78 19.68 -1.49
CA ASP A 280 13.04 20.46 -2.70
C ASP A 280 13.64 21.85 -2.43
N THR A 281 14.18 22.07 -1.23
CA THR A 281 14.90 23.31 -0.88
C THR A 281 16.38 23.09 -0.68
#